data_b9c377211d91d6bd7bc0d6c5ec08159a
#
_entry.id   b9c377211d91d6bd7bc0d6c5ec08159a
#
_cell.length_a   1.000
_cell.length_b   1.000
_cell.length_c   1.000
_cell.angle_alpha   90.00
_cell.angle_beta   90.00
_cell.angle_gamma   90.00
#
_symmetry.space_group_name_H-M   'P 1'
#
loop_
_entity.id
_entity.type
_entity.pdbx_description
1 polymer ?
#
loop_
_entity_poly.entity_id
_entity_poly.type
_entity_poly.pdbx_seq_one_letter_code
_entity_poly.pdbx_strand_id
1 'polypeptide(L)'
;MEVYYVLDASAFINGFKIVSDNNFTVPEITAEIKDFESRLMLDMALDEGKLIVQDVDFECISRVDDIISDSGDILRLSLPDKKLIALAYMLTKDGKKVKVVSDDYTIQNTLKIIGIPYSGIITEGIKEIYNWKKVCEGCKKEYSEDYPFEDCEICGSKIFKKRIKVGK
;
A
#
# COMPACT_ATOMS: atom_id res chain seq x y z
N MET A 1 9.25 22.34 -2.24
CA MET A 1 7.80 22.15 -2.44
C MET A 1 7.27 21.18 -1.41
N GLU A 2 6.26 21.58 -0.70
CA GLU A 2 5.65 20.74 0.33
C GLU A 2 4.97 19.50 -0.25
N VAL A 3 5.13 18.37 0.42
CA VAL A 3 4.47 17.13 0.03
C VAL A 3 3.15 17.00 0.79
N TYR A 4 2.10 16.70 0.08
CA TYR A 4 0.77 16.41 0.62
C TYR A 4 0.61 14.90 0.70
N TYR A 5 0.40 14.40 1.91
CA TYR A 5 0.25 12.97 2.15
C TYR A 5 -1.22 12.58 2.18
N VAL A 6 -1.55 11.52 1.46
CA VAL A 6 -2.88 10.90 1.51
C VAL A 6 -2.73 9.56 2.22
N LEU A 7 -3.41 9.42 3.36
CA LEU A 7 -3.18 8.31 4.29
C LEU A 7 -4.29 7.28 4.21
N ASP A 8 -3.91 6.03 3.97
CA ASP A 8 -4.77 4.86 4.08
C ASP A 8 -4.88 4.41 5.56
N ALA A 9 -5.83 3.53 5.85
CA ALA A 9 -6.00 2.96 7.19
C ALA A 9 -4.70 2.31 7.70
N SER A 10 -3.95 1.65 6.82
CA SER A 10 -2.66 1.03 7.17
C SER A 10 -1.64 2.03 7.73
N ALA A 11 -1.71 3.30 7.34
CA ALA A 11 -0.84 4.33 7.88
C ALA A 11 -1.04 4.51 9.39
N PHE A 12 -2.29 4.50 9.84
CA PHE A 12 -2.62 4.61 11.26
C PHE A 12 -2.34 3.32 12.02
N ILE A 13 -2.65 2.18 11.40
CA ILE A 13 -2.47 0.86 12.01
C ILE A 13 -0.99 0.52 12.18
N ASN A 14 -0.15 0.88 11.21
CA ASN A 14 1.27 0.52 11.19
C ASN A 14 2.19 1.64 11.68
N GLY A 15 1.65 2.70 12.26
CA GLY A 15 2.43 3.69 12.98
C GLY A 15 3.15 4.72 12.11
N PHE A 16 2.55 5.15 11.00
CA PHE A 16 3.10 6.25 10.21
C PHE A 16 3.22 7.52 11.06
N LYS A 17 4.37 8.16 11.03
CA LYS A 17 4.60 9.38 11.78
C LYS A 17 4.03 10.59 11.04
N ILE A 18 3.01 11.20 11.63
CA ILE A 18 2.37 12.40 11.10
C ILE A 18 3.15 13.62 11.63
N VAL A 19 4.07 14.12 10.83
CA VAL A 19 4.99 15.21 11.21
C VAL A 19 4.54 16.55 10.62
N SER A 20 4.06 16.53 9.38
CA SER A 20 3.61 17.74 8.69
C SER A 20 2.12 18.01 8.93
N ASP A 21 1.67 19.19 8.52
CA ASP A 21 0.25 19.59 8.62
C ASP A 21 -0.54 19.25 7.33
N ASN A 22 0.14 18.66 6.34
CA ASN A 22 -0.44 18.39 5.02
C ASN A 22 -0.80 16.91 4.84
N ASN A 23 -1.63 16.39 5.74
CA ASN A 23 -2.07 15.00 5.68
C ASN A 23 -3.57 14.97 5.44
N PHE A 24 -4.01 14.10 4.52
CA PHE A 24 -5.39 13.98 4.08
C PHE A 24 -5.83 12.52 4.13
N THR A 25 -7.11 12.32 4.40
CA THR A 25 -7.76 11.02 4.24
C THR A 25 -9.24 11.25 3.89
N VAL A 26 -9.96 10.18 3.63
CA VAL A 26 -11.40 10.24 3.34
C VAL A 26 -12.21 9.71 4.52
N PRO A 27 -13.50 10.10 4.66
CA PRO A 27 -14.31 9.65 5.79
C PRO A 27 -14.42 8.15 5.92
N GLU A 28 -14.50 7.43 4.80
CA GLU A 28 -14.62 5.97 4.78
C GLU A 28 -13.41 5.27 5.37
N ILE A 29 -12.20 5.84 5.18
CA ILE A 29 -10.98 5.31 5.78
C ILE A 29 -11.01 5.50 7.30
N THR A 30 -11.45 6.64 7.79
CA THR A 30 -11.56 6.87 9.23
C THR A 30 -12.53 5.89 9.88
N ALA A 31 -13.59 5.51 9.18
CA ALA A 31 -14.58 4.54 9.67
C ALA A 31 -14.03 3.11 9.77
N GLU A 32 -12.99 2.78 9.02
CA GLU A 32 -12.33 1.46 9.08
C GLU A 32 -11.41 1.31 10.30
N ILE A 33 -10.99 2.41 10.91
CA ILE A 33 -10.05 2.40 12.04
C ILE A 33 -10.83 2.18 13.33
N LYS A 34 -10.70 0.98 13.91
CA LYS A 34 -11.50 0.55 15.07
C LYS A 34 -10.68 0.23 16.31
N ASP A 35 -9.42 -0.14 16.16
CA ASP A 35 -8.57 -0.44 17.31
C ASP A 35 -8.22 0.84 18.09
N PHE A 36 -8.02 0.68 19.39
CA PHE A 36 -7.86 1.81 20.30
C PHE A 36 -6.64 2.67 19.96
N GLU A 37 -5.49 2.06 19.71
CA GLU A 37 -4.25 2.81 19.47
C GLU A 37 -4.31 3.59 18.16
N SER A 38 -4.78 2.98 17.09
CA SER A 38 -4.92 3.64 15.78
C SER A 38 -5.96 4.74 15.81
N ARG A 39 -7.06 4.51 16.53
CA ARG A 39 -8.11 5.51 16.71
C ARG A 39 -7.62 6.71 17.51
N LEU A 40 -6.84 6.47 18.55
CA LEU A 40 -6.23 7.54 19.35
C LEU A 40 -5.30 8.41 18.49
N MET A 41 -4.46 7.77 17.68
CA MET A 41 -3.56 8.46 16.76
C MET A 41 -4.32 9.32 15.75
N LEU A 42 -5.41 8.79 15.19
CA LEU A 42 -6.30 9.51 14.28
C LEU A 42 -6.90 10.75 14.97
N ASP A 43 -7.48 10.57 16.14
CA ASP A 43 -8.13 11.65 16.88
C ASP A 43 -7.13 12.74 17.28
N MET A 44 -5.93 12.36 17.71
CA MET A 44 -4.86 13.31 18.02
C MET A 44 -4.46 14.14 16.81
N ALA A 45 -4.29 13.49 15.66
CA ALA A 45 -3.92 14.18 14.42
C ALA A 45 -5.01 15.17 13.97
N LEU A 46 -6.29 14.81 14.16
CA LEU A 46 -7.40 15.71 13.87
C LEU A 46 -7.43 16.91 14.83
N ASP A 47 -7.25 16.67 16.12
CA ASP A 47 -7.25 17.73 17.15
C ASP A 47 -6.09 18.70 16.98
N GLU A 48 -4.93 18.22 16.56
CA GLU A 48 -3.74 19.04 16.29
C GLU A 48 -3.79 19.76 14.94
N GLY A 49 -4.82 19.53 14.14
CA GLY A 49 -4.97 20.14 12.81
C GLY A 49 -3.96 19.61 11.77
N LYS A 50 -3.36 18.47 12.04
CA LYS A 50 -2.38 17.85 11.13
C LYS A 50 -3.01 16.95 10.09
N LEU A 51 -4.26 16.54 10.30
CA LEU A 51 -4.99 15.66 9.39
C LEU A 51 -6.30 16.34 8.97
N ILE A 52 -6.56 16.33 7.68
CA ILE A 52 -7.78 16.84 7.08
C ILE A 52 -8.53 15.65 6.50
N VAL A 53 -9.78 15.48 6.95
CA VAL A 53 -10.71 14.49 6.37
C VAL A 53 -11.50 15.19 5.28
N GLN A 54 -11.32 14.74 4.04
CA GLN A 54 -11.95 15.37 2.88
C GLN A 54 -12.66 14.32 2.05
N ASP A 55 -13.95 14.51 1.80
CA ASP A 55 -14.71 13.65 0.91
C ASP A 55 -14.43 14.00 -0.55
N VAL A 56 -14.71 13.07 -1.44
CA VAL A 56 -14.59 13.25 -2.89
C VAL A 56 -15.94 13.00 -3.54
N ASP A 57 -16.22 13.72 -4.63
CA ASP A 57 -17.46 13.54 -5.37
C ASP A 57 -17.41 12.33 -6.30
N PHE A 58 -18.57 11.95 -6.77
CA PHE A 58 -18.74 10.81 -7.68
C PHE A 58 -18.00 11.01 -9.00
N GLU A 59 -17.88 12.24 -9.48
CA GLU A 59 -17.19 12.54 -10.73
C GLU A 59 -15.70 12.19 -10.63
N CYS A 60 -15.05 12.51 -9.53
CA CYS A 60 -13.64 12.18 -9.30
C CYS A 60 -13.43 10.67 -9.25
N ILE A 61 -14.32 9.94 -8.59
CA ILE A 61 -14.28 8.48 -8.52
C ILE A 61 -14.44 7.89 -9.91
N SER A 62 -15.40 8.39 -10.69
CA SER A 62 -15.65 7.92 -12.05
C SER A 62 -14.46 8.14 -12.97
N ARG A 63 -13.75 9.25 -12.84
CA ARG A 63 -12.53 9.51 -13.62
C ARG A 63 -11.41 8.53 -13.30
N VAL A 64 -11.25 8.19 -12.03
CA VAL A 64 -10.28 7.17 -11.62
C VAL A 64 -10.67 5.80 -12.18
N ASP A 65 -11.93 5.43 -12.10
CA ASP A 65 -12.44 4.19 -12.66
C ASP A 65 -12.16 4.11 -14.17
N ASP A 66 -12.35 5.19 -14.91
CA ASP A 66 -12.06 5.23 -16.35
C ASP A 66 -10.57 5.01 -16.64
N ILE A 67 -9.68 5.61 -15.84
CA ILE A 67 -8.23 5.47 -16.04
C ILE A 67 -7.76 4.03 -15.81
N ILE A 68 -8.32 3.36 -14.79
CA ILE A 68 -7.88 2.03 -14.40
C ILE A 68 -8.68 0.90 -15.04
N SER A 69 -9.77 1.20 -15.75
CA SER A 69 -10.64 0.19 -16.38
C SER A 69 -9.89 -0.71 -17.35
N ASP A 70 -8.89 -0.17 -18.04
CA ASP A 70 -8.09 -0.92 -19.00
C ASP A 70 -7.12 -1.92 -18.35
N SER A 71 -6.84 -1.78 -17.06
CA SER A 71 -5.89 -2.64 -16.35
C SER A 71 -6.50 -3.93 -15.80
N GLY A 72 -7.83 -4.01 -15.70
CA GLY A 72 -8.53 -5.13 -15.11
C GLY A 72 -8.55 -5.18 -13.59
N ASP A 73 -7.86 -4.27 -12.91
CA ASP A 73 -7.76 -4.25 -11.44
C ASP A 73 -8.90 -3.50 -10.75
N ILE A 74 -9.74 -2.82 -11.51
CA ILE A 74 -10.86 -2.02 -11.01
C ILE A 74 -11.80 -2.81 -10.08
N LEU A 75 -12.00 -4.09 -10.36
CA LEU A 75 -12.93 -4.94 -9.60
C LEU A 75 -12.43 -5.30 -8.20
N ARG A 76 -11.16 -5.06 -7.91
CA ARG A 76 -10.55 -5.40 -6.62
C ARG A 76 -10.53 -4.25 -5.62
N LEU A 77 -10.86 -3.05 -6.08
CA LEU A 77 -10.86 -1.88 -5.22
C LEU A 77 -12.21 -1.72 -4.52
N SER A 78 -12.16 -1.60 -3.19
CA SER A 78 -13.33 -1.23 -2.39
C SER A 78 -13.67 0.23 -2.62
N LEU A 79 -14.87 0.66 -2.19
CA LEU A 79 -15.25 2.06 -2.28
C LEU A 79 -14.32 2.99 -1.48
N PRO A 80 -13.93 2.67 -0.23
CA PRO A 80 -12.94 3.48 0.48
C PRO A 80 -11.63 3.63 -0.27
N ASP A 81 -11.13 2.55 -0.88
CA ASP A 81 -9.89 2.58 -1.65
C ASP A 81 -10.00 3.49 -2.88
N LYS A 82 -11.11 3.39 -3.60
CA LYS A 82 -11.38 4.25 -4.76
C LYS A 82 -11.44 5.72 -4.37
N LYS A 83 -12.09 6.04 -3.26
CA LYS A 83 -12.19 7.40 -2.75
C LYS A 83 -10.83 7.95 -2.34
N LEU A 84 -10.00 7.13 -1.71
CA LEU A 84 -8.65 7.51 -1.33
C LEU A 84 -7.81 7.86 -2.57
N ILE A 85 -7.85 7.01 -3.58
CA ILE A 85 -7.13 7.21 -4.84
C ILE A 85 -7.68 8.45 -5.57
N ALA A 86 -9.00 8.63 -5.58
CA ALA A 86 -9.63 9.80 -6.18
C ALA A 86 -9.22 11.10 -5.50
N LEU A 87 -9.10 11.11 -4.17
CA LEU A 87 -8.59 12.25 -3.42
C LEU A 87 -7.16 12.60 -3.83
N ALA A 88 -6.30 11.59 -3.89
CA ALA A 88 -4.91 11.77 -4.34
C ALA A 88 -4.84 12.32 -5.78
N TYR A 89 -5.67 11.79 -6.65
CA TYR A 89 -5.76 12.25 -8.05
C TYR A 89 -6.20 13.71 -8.13
N MET A 90 -7.25 14.08 -7.38
CA MET A 90 -7.77 15.45 -7.34
C MET A 90 -6.70 16.43 -6.84
N LEU A 91 -6.01 16.11 -5.75
CA LEU A 91 -4.95 16.94 -5.21
C LEU A 91 -3.78 17.11 -6.21
N THR A 92 -3.46 16.04 -6.93
CA THR A 92 -2.42 16.08 -7.97
C THR A 92 -2.86 17.00 -9.12
N LYS A 93 -4.11 16.95 -9.53
CA LYS A 93 -4.66 17.82 -10.59
C LYS A 93 -4.69 19.30 -10.17
N ASP A 94 -4.82 19.55 -8.87
CA ASP A 94 -4.75 20.91 -8.30
C ASP A 94 -3.30 21.45 -8.22
N GLY A 95 -2.33 20.72 -8.74
CA GLY A 95 -0.94 21.13 -8.79
C GLY A 95 -0.12 20.83 -7.54
N LYS A 96 -0.68 20.04 -6.61
CA LYS A 96 0.01 19.68 -5.38
C LYS A 96 0.92 18.48 -5.60
N LYS A 97 2.04 18.44 -4.90
CA LYS A 97 2.93 17.29 -4.89
C LYS A 97 2.39 16.28 -3.87
N VAL A 98 1.80 15.20 -4.36
CA VAL A 98 1.08 14.20 -3.55
C VAL A 98 1.90 12.93 -3.39
N LYS A 99 1.82 12.33 -2.20
CA LYS A 99 2.34 10.99 -1.94
C LYS A 99 1.31 10.23 -1.11
N VAL A 100 0.89 9.07 -1.60
CA VAL A 100 -0.04 8.20 -0.88
C VAL A 100 0.74 7.25 0.02
N VAL A 101 0.28 7.09 1.26
CA VAL A 101 0.91 6.18 2.24
C VAL A 101 -0.03 5.01 2.48
N SER A 102 0.34 3.84 2.00
CA SER A 102 -0.45 2.62 2.13
C SER A 102 0.44 1.39 2.02
N ASP A 103 0.16 0.38 2.84
CA ASP A 103 0.77 -0.95 2.72
C ASP A 103 -0.09 -1.92 1.89
N ASP A 104 -1.26 -1.47 1.41
CA ASP A 104 -2.14 -2.28 0.56
C ASP A 104 -1.57 -2.37 -0.85
N TYR A 105 -1.29 -3.59 -1.29
CA TYR A 105 -0.69 -3.85 -2.59
C TYR A 105 -1.59 -3.44 -3.74
N THR A 106 -2.90 -3.63 -3.63
CA THR A 106 -3.87 -3.25 -4.67
C THR A 106 -3.90 -1.74 -4.86
N ILE A 107 -3.88 -0.97 -3.77
CA ILE A 107 -3.80 0.49 -3.81
C ILE A 107 -2.47 0.92 -4.47
N GLN A 108 -1.35 0.36 -4.05
CA GLN A 108 -0.03 0.68 -4.60
C GLN A 108 0.04 0.41 -6.10
N ASN A 109 -0.48 -0.73 -6.54
CA ASN A 109 -0.52 -1.08 -7.96
C ASN A 109 -1.34 -0.08 -8.78
N THR A 110 -2.50 0.30 -8.27
CA THR A 110 -3.37 1.27 -8.93
C THR A 110 -2.70 2.64 -9.04
N LEU A 111 -2.05 3.09 -7.97
CA LEU A 111 -1.30 4.35 -7.97
C LEU A 111 -0.15 4.35 -8.97
N LYS A 112 0.51 3.21 -9.12
CA LYS A 112 1.57 3.04 -10.12
C LYS A 112 1.03 3.21 -11.54
N ILE A 113 -0.14 2.66 -11.83
CA ILE A 113 -0.82 2.79 -13.14
C ILE A 113 -1.17 4.25 -13.41
N ILE A 114 -1.70 4.95 -12.42
CA ILE A 114 -2.12 6.36 -12.55
C ILE A 114 -0.90 7.30 -12.58
N GLY A 115 0.23 6.88 -12.02
CA GLY A 115 1.44 7.70 -11.96
C GLY A 115 1.53 8.58 -10.72
N ILE A 116 0.85 8.21 -9.64
CA ILE A 116 0.90 8.94 -8.36
C ILE A 116 1.93 8.28 -7.43
N PRO A 117 2.88 9.04 -6.88
CA PRO A 117 3.86 8.52 -5.93
C PRO A 117 3.21 7.93 -4.67
N TYR A 118 3.77 6.85 -4.18
CA TYR A 118 3.30 6.20 -2.97
C TYR A 118 4.48 5.62 -2.17
N SER A 119 4.23 5.33 -0.90
CA SER A 119 5.15 4.58 -0.05
C SER A 119 4.36 3.68 0.90
N GLY A 120 4.99 2.58 1.31
CA GLY A 120 4.50 1.77 2.41
C GLY A 120 5.07 2.26 3.74
N ILE A 121 4.49 1.82 4.84
CA ILE A 121 4.96 2.13 6.19
C ILE A 121 5.97 1.08 6.64
N ILE A 122 5.61 -0.19 6.49
CA ILE A 122 6.46 -1.33 6.88
C ILE A 122 7.70 -1.37 6.00
N THR A 123 7.56 -1.10 4.69
CA THR A 123 8.69 -1.15 3.75
C THR A 123 9.70 -0.02 3.95
N GLU A 124 9.31 1.13 4.46
CA GLU A 124 10.25 2.22 4.76
C GLU A 124 11.19 1.90 5.92
N GLY A 125 10.73 1.08 6.88
CA GLY A 125 11.56 0.61 7.97
C GLY A 125 12.47 -0.56 7.62
N ILE A 126 12.23 -1.22 6.47
CA ILE A 126 12.99 -2.38 6.03
C ILE A 126 14.05 -1.93 5.03
N LYS A 127 15.28 -1.84 5.48
CA LYS A 127 16.44 -1.54 4.62
C LYS A 127 16.95 -2.79 3.86
N GLU A 128 16.24 -3.90 3.96
CA GLU A 128 16.67 -5.18 3.44
C GLU A 128 15.63 -5.72 2.45
N ILE A 129 16.08 -6.09 1.28
CA ILE A 129 15.25 -6.70 0.26
C ILE A 129 15.33 -8.22 0.42
N TYR A 130 14.17 -8.88 0.43
CA TYR A 130 14.07 -10.32 0.52
C TYR A 130 13.50 -10.89 -0.76
N ASN A 131 14.16 -11.92 -1.26
CA ASN A 131 13.62 -12.77 -2.32
C ASN A 131 13.23 -14.13 -1.76
N TRP A 132 12.37 -14.81 -2.49
CA TRP A 132 11.97 -16.16 -2.16
C TRP A 132 12.70 -17.13 -3.08
N LYS A 133 13.27 -18.18 -2.51
CA LYS A 133 13.83 -19.30 -3.25
C LYS A 133 13.16 -20.60 -2.82
N LYS A 134 13.10 -21.54 -3.73
CA LYS A 134 12.68 -22.91 -3.43
C LYS A 134 13.92 -23.72 -3.03
N VAL A 135 13.83 -24.38 -1.89
CA VAL A 135 14.95 -25.16 -1.32
C VAL A 135 14.46 -26.54 -0.92
N CYS A 136 15.22 -27.57 -1.25
CA CYS A 136 14.91 -28.92 -0.81
C CYS A 136 15.13 -29.07 0.69
N GLU A 137 14.16 -29.67 1.37
CA GLU A 137 14.22 -29.93 2.82
C GLU A 137 15.36 -30.91 3.17
N GLY A 138 15.61 -31.90 2.31
CA GLY A 138 16.61 -32.95 2.53
C GLY A 138 18.03 -32.55 2.13
N CYS A 139 18.30 -32.41 0.85
CA CYS A 139 19.66 -32.15 0.34
C CYS A 139 20.04 -30.67 0.26
N LYS A 140 19.11 -29.76 0.57
CA LYS A 140 19.32 -28.31 0.55
C LYS A 140 19.61 -27.71 -0.83
N LYS A 141 19.34 -28.46 -1.91
CA LYS A 141 19.49 -27.91 -3.26
C LYS A 141 18.53 -26.74 -3.47
N GLU A 142 19.03 -25.68 -4.07
CA GLU A 142 18.24 -24.49 -4.43
C GLU A 142 17.62 -24.65 -5.82
N TYR A 143 16.36 -24.24 -5.95
CA TYR A 143 15.63 -24.25 -7.20
C TYR A 143 15.12 -22.85 -7.53
N SER A 144 14.91 -22.58 -8.83
CA SER A 144 14.28 -21.33 -9.27
C SER A 144 12.81 -21.27 -8.84
N GLU A 145 12.24 -20.07 -8.82
CA GLU A 145 10.79 -19.90 -8.53
C GLU A 145 9.91 -20.67 -9.52
N ASP A 146 10.41 -20.84 -10.74
CA ASP A 146 9.67 -21.48 -11.83
C ASP A 146 9.70 -23.02 -11.76
N TYR A 147 10.43 -23.60 -10.81
CA TYR A 147 10.50 -25.05 -10.67
C TYR A 147 9.11 -25.63 -10.41
N PRO A 148 8.59 -26.49 -11.32
CA PRO A 148 7.18 -26.86 -11.30
C PRO A 148 6.80 -27.97 -10.32
N PHE A 149 7.78 -28.67 -9.73
CA PHE A 149 7.54 -29.84 -8.89
C PHE A 149 7.59 -29.49 -7.40
N GLU A 150 6.88 -30.27 -6.60
CA GLU A 150 6.90 -30.14 -5.16
C GLU A 150 7.97 -30.99 -4.48
N ASP A 151 8.53 -31.94 -5.23
CA ASP A 151 9.54 -32.89 -4.73
C ASP A 151 10.89 -32.65 -5.43
N CYS A 152 11.96 -32.88 -4.67
CA CYS A 152 13.32 -32.75 -5.19
C CYS A 152 13.65 -33.86 -6.19
N GLU A 153 14.21 -33.50 -7.33
CA GLU A 153 14.64 -34.44 -8.38
C GLU A 153 15.82 -35.34 -7.97
N ILE A 154 16.55 -34.93 -6.94
CA ILE A 154 17.78 -35.65 -6.49
C ILE A 154 17.44 -36.60 -5.35
N CYS A 155 16.81 -36.16 -4.28
CA CYS A 155 16.58 -36.96 -3.07
C CYS A 155 15.09 -37.26 -2.80
N GLY A 156 14.17 -36.67 -3.55
CA GLY A 156 12.73 -36.91 -3.40
C GLY A 156 12.08 -36.22 -2.20
N SER A 157 12.82 -35.42 -1.44
CA SER A 157 12.29 -34.68 -0.31
C SER A 157 11.45 -33.52 -0.77
N LYS A 158 10.57 -32.98 0.11
CA LYS A 158 9.73 -31.84 -0.20
C LYS A 158 10.54 -30.58 -0.41
N ILE A 159 10.06 -29.74 -1.29
CA ILE A 159 10.63 -28.41 -1.58
C ILE A 159 9.77 -27.36 -0.89
N PHE A 160 10.40 -26.43 -0.19
CA PHE A 160 9.70 -25.33 0.49
C PHE A 160 10.24 -23.97 0.04
N LYS A 161 9.44 -22.93 0.21
CA LYS A 161 9.86 -21.56 -0.09
C LYS A 161 10.62 -20.99 1.11
N LYS A 162 11.85 -20.56 0.86
CA LYS A 162 12.71 -19.93 1.86
C LYS A 162 12.92 -18.45 1.52
N ARG A 163 12.78 -17.62 2.51
CA ARG A 163 13.08 -16.18 2.36
C ARG A 163 14.59 -15.98 2.45
N ILE A 164 15.14 -15.34 1.43
CA ILE A 164 16.57 -15.05 1.34
C ILE A 164 16.77 -13.55 1.31
N LYS A 165 17.70 -13.07 2.13
CA LYS A 165 18.11 -11.68 2.16
C LYS A 165 18.94 -11.38 0.90
N VAL A 166 18.53 -10.40 0.11
CA VAL A 166 19.22 -9.99 -1.10
C VAL A 166 19.82 -8.61 -0.90
N GLY A 167 21.13 -8.58 -0.74
CA GLY A 167 21.93 -7.38 -0.76
C GLY A 167 21.66 -6.39 0.40
N LYS A 168 22.50 -5.40 0.46
CA LYS A 168 22.30 -4.22 1.33
C LYS A 168 21.71 -3.07 0.53
#